data_bb3536a499dfe05560771b8e9d6baf37
#
_entry.id   bb3536a499dfe05560771b8e9d6baf37
#
_cell.length_a   1.000
_cell.length_b   1.000
_cell.length_c   1.000
_cell.angle_alpha   90.00
_cell.angle_beta   90.00
_cell.angle_gamma   90.00
#
_symmetry.space_group_name_H-M   'P 1'
#
loop_
_entity.id
_entity.type
_entity.pdbx_description
1 polymer ?
#
loop_
_entity_poly.entity_id
_entity_poly.type
_entity_poly.pdbx_seq_one_letter_code
_entity_poly.pdbx_strand_id
1 'polypeptide(L)'
;MSIRPNNYCALLCRDPRRLRLINSHPIVVDLVRRCLEESGLKFEFYQNSNVTCAFKFSKHLFRRRGLTSEEDGIKIRNALANIVAEMSKINWEVDFSTDIGRHLTNSCIFFTQNLNPKEDASGNVFTFAPSGTSKALLINVPDGIENQIVDGIKKVIKISDPEKLDTKASRIEMSSFAWYSTGDSAISIR
;
A
#
# COMPACT_ATOMS: atom_id res chain seq x y z
N MET A 1 -20.67 -28.93 12.17
CA MET A 1 -20.76 -27.50 11.83
C MET A 1 -19.84 -27.23 10.67
N SER A 2 -20.38 -27.00 9.47
CA SER A 2 -19.57 -26.63 8.31
C SER A 2 -19.12 -25.20 8.52
N ILE A 3 -17.83 -24.99 8.77
CA ILE A 3 -17.23 -23.65 8.77
C ILE A 3 -17.32 -23.18 7.32
N ARG A 4 -18.21 -22.22 7.05
CA ARG A 4 -18.21 -21.56 5.73
C ARG A 4 -16.82 -20.98 5.51
N PRO A 5 -16.20 -21.18 4.34
CA PRO A 5 -14.91 -20.59 4.09
C PRO A 5 -15.02 -19.07 4.29
N ASN A 6 -14.08 -18.53 5.07
CA ASN A 6 -14.04 -17.10 5.34
C ASN A 6 -13.66 -16.39 4.03
N ASN A 7 -14.63 -15.81 3.36
CA ASN A 7 -14.44 -15.09 2.09
C ASN A 7 -13.92 -13.66 2.28
N TYR A 8 -13.50 -13.30 3.50
CA TYR A 8 -13.01 -11.97 3.85
C TYR A 8 -11.72 -12.08 4.65
N CYS A 9 -10.75 -11.23 4.34
CA CYS A 9 -9.60 -11.00 5.20
C CYS A 9 -9.27 -9.52 5.28
N ALA A 10 -8.55 -9.11 6.31
CA ALA A 10 -8.14 -7.73 6.49
C ALA A 10 -6.64 -7.64 6.77
N LEU A 11 -6.01 -6.67 6.12
CA LEU A 11 -4.61 -6.29 6.33
C LEU A 11 -4.58 -4.96 7.09
N LEU A 12 -4.09 -4.99 8.33
CA LEU A 12 -4.07 -3.83 9.21
C LEU A 12 -2.66 -3.30 9.42
N CYS A 13 -2.48 -1.99 9.18
CA CYS A 13 -1.29 -1.22 9.51
C CYS A 13 -1.57 -0.36 10.77
N ARG A 14 -1.87 -0.99 11.90
CA ARG A 14 -2.31 -0.28 13.13
C ARG A 14 -1.17 0.23 14.00
N ASP A 15 -0.09 -0.54 14.07
CA ASP A 15 1.09 -0.22 14.88
C ASP A 15 2.19 0.26 13.92
N PRO A 16 2.97 1.29 14.25
CA PRO A 16 4.07 1.74 13.40
C PRO A 16 5.06 0.65 12.99
N ARG A 17 5.08 -0.46 13.73
CA ARG A 17 5.98 -1.59 13.50
C ARG A 17 5.27 -2.89 13.15
N ARG A 18 3.95 -2.91 12.97
CA ARG A 18 3.21 -4.18 12.77
C ARG A 18 2.25 -4.11 11.61
N LEU A 19 2.34 -5.13 10.78
CA LEU A 19 1.33 -5.49 9.81
C LEU A 19 0.59 -6.71 10.34
N ARG A 20 -0.73 -6.64 10.44
CA ARG A 20 -1.57 -7.75 10.92
C ARG A 20 -2.47 -8.25 9.83
N LEU A 21 -2.58 -9.56 9.74
CA LEU A 21 -3.62 -10.23 8.96
C LEU A 21 -4.68 -10.77 9.91
N ILE A 22 -5.93 -10.49 9.61
CA ILE A 22 -7.10 -10.98 10.35
C ILE A 22 -7.94 -11.80 9.40
N ASN A 23 -8.42 -12.93 9.89
CA ASN A 23 -9.26 -13.86 9.16
C ASN A 23 -8.60 -14.39 7.88
N SER A 24 -7.28 -14.62 7.93
CA SER A 24 -6.49 -15.02 6.76
C SER A 24 -6.39 -16.53 6.61
N HIS A 25 -6.51 -16.98 5.36
CA HIS A 25 -6.17 -18.34 4.97
C HIS A 25 -4.64 -18.53 4.94
N PRO A 26 -4.07 -19.72 5.23
CA PRO A 26 -2.63 -19.97 5.17
C PRO A 26 -1.95 -19.49 3.88
N ILE A 27 -2.57 -19.73 2.73
CA ILE A 27 -2.05 -19.27 1.43
C ILE A 27 -1.87 -17.74 1.36
N VAL A 28 -2.76 -16.98 1.99
CA VAL A 28 -2.67 -15.51 2.08
C VAL A 28 -1.51 -15.11 3.00
N VAL A 29 -1.31 -15.82 4.10
CA VAL A 29 -0.19 -15.57 5.02
C VAL A 29 1.15 -15.76 4.31
N ASP A 30 1.30 -16.86 3.57
CA ASP A 30 2.54 -17.18 2.84
C ASP A 30 2.78 -16.19 1.69
N LEU A 31 1.72 -15.77 0.99
CA LEU A 31 1.79 -14.74 -0.04
C LEU A 31 2.29 -13.40 0.55
N VAL A 32 1.70 -12.94 1.65
CA VAL A 32 2.11 -11.69 2.30
C VAL A 32 3.54 -11.78 2.79
N ARG A 33 3.93 -12.91 3.40
CA ARG A 33 5.32 -13.14 3.83
C ARG A 33 6.29 -12.98 2.66
N ARG A 34 6.05 -13.66 1.55
CA ARG A 34 6.88 -13.58 0.35
C ARG A 34 7.00 -12.15 -0.19
N CYS A 35 5.89 -11.42 -0.32
CA CYS A 35 5.92 -10.03 -0.79
C CYS A 35 6.74 -9.09 0.11
N LEU A 36 6.69 -9.31 1.43
CA LEU A 36 7.50 -8.54 2.39
C LEU A 36 8.99 -8.87 2.24
N GLU A 37 9.35 -10.15 2.11
CA GLU A 37 10.74 -10.62 1.92
C GLU A 37 11.32 -10.11 0.60
N GLU A 38 10.60 -10.24 -0.51
CA GLU A 38 10.98 -9.76 -1.85
C GLU A 38 11.19 -8.24 -1.90
N SER A 39 10.48 -7.51 -1.04
CA SER A 39 10.67 -6.06 -0.87
C SER A 39 11.83 -5.70 0.06
N GLY A 40 12.62 -6.67 0.52
CA GLY A 40 13.78 -6.47 1.39
C GLY A 40 13.43 -6.04 2.80
N LEU A 41 12.21 -6.33 3.27
CA LEU A 41 11.76 -6.02 4.62
C LEU A 41 12.10 -7.16 5.58
N LYS A 42 12.75 -6.84 6.69
CA LYS A 42 13.04 -7.79 7.76
C LYS A 42 11.97 -7.72 8.84
N PHE A 43 11.42 -8.85 9.24
CA PHE A 43 10.35 -8.95 10.23
C PHE A 43 10.46 -10.22 11.07
N GLU A 44 9.81 -10.20 12.23
CA GLU A 44 9.49 -11.35 13.06
C GLU A 44 8.04 -11.74 12.80
N PHE A 45 7.76 -13.02 12.65
CA PHE A 45 6.41 -13.54 12.42
C PHE A 45 5.80 -14.07 13.72
N TYR A 46 4.55 -13.70 13.98
CA TYR A 46 3.79 -14.14 15.14
C TYR A 46 2.43 -14.71 14.72
N GLN A 47 2.16 -15.95 15.06
CA GLN A 47 0.83 -16.54 14.91
C GLN A 47 0.05 -16.30 16.21
N ASN A 48 -0.97 -15.45 16.15
CA ASN A 48 -1.78 -15.11 17.33
C ASN A 48 -2.96 -16.07 17.53
N SER A 49 -3.49 -16.62 16.44
CA SER A 49 -4.55 -17.62 16.40
C SER A 49 -4.56 -18.33 15.05
N ASN A 50 -5.45 -19.29 14.85
CA ASN A 50 -5.59 -20.00 13.58
C ASN A 50 -5.94 -19.07 12.39
N VAL A 51 -6.48 -17.88 12.66
CA VAL A 51 -6.97 -16.94 11.65
C VAL A 51 -6.34 -15.55 11.75
N THR A 52 -5.41 -15.33 12.69
CA THR A 52 -4.79 -14.03 12.92
C THR A 52 -3.29 -14.16 13.11
N CYS A 53 -2.52 -13.43 12.34
CA CYS A 53 -1.07 -13.35 12.47
C CYS A 53 -0.57 -11.91 12.36
N ALA A 54 0.70 -11.70 12.69
CA ALA A 54 1.35 -10.40 12.62
C ALA A 54 2.80 -10.53 12.14
N PHE A 55 3.22 -9.55 11.35
CA PHE A 55 4.60 -9.31 10.93
C PHE A 55 5.09 -8.08 11.68
N LYS A 56 6.08 -8.24 12.56
CA LYS A 56 6.65 -7.16 13.37
C LYS A 56 7.99 -6.75 12.80
N PHE A 57 8.11 -5.49 12.42
CA PHE A 57 9.33 -4.90 11.89
C PHE A 57 10.21 -4.32 13.00
N SER A 58 11.51 -4.33 12.80
CA SER A 58 12.47 -3.68 13.71
C SER A 58 12.36 -2.16 13.68
N LYS A 59 11.91 -1.60 12.55
CA LYS A 59 11.76 -0.16 12.31
C LYS A 59 10.30 0.27 12.30
N HIS A 60 10.06 1.59 12.45
CA HIS A 60 8.74 2.21 12.36
C HIS A 60 8.39 2.48 10.88
N LEU A 61 7.75 1.54 10.19
CA LEU A 61 7.44 1.65 8.76
C LEU A 61 6.17 2.44 8.45
N PHE A 62 5.24 2.56 9.41
CA PHE A 62 3.92 3.17 9.22
C PHE A 62 3.77 4.51 9.96
N ARG A 63 4.84 5.21 10.26
CA ARG A 63 4.79 6.47 11.03
C ARG A 63 4.56 7.67 10.12
N ARG A 64 3.66 8.56 10.54
CA ARG A 64 3.17 9.73 9.80
C ARG A 64 4.21 10.84 9.60
N ARG A 65 5.23 10.97 10.42
CA ARG A 65 6.22 12.06 10.37
C ARG A 65 7.64 11.55 10.61
N GLY A 66 8.45 11.62 9.57
CA GLY A 66 9.90 11.92 9.68
C GLY A 66 10.85 10.89 10.28
N LEU A 67 10.40 9.68 10.67
CA LEU A 67 11.28 8.67 11.28
C LEU A 67 11.49 7.41 10.43
N THR A 68 10.80 7.30 9.32
CA THR A 68 11.03 6.24 8.34
C THR A 68 11.91 6.83 7.25
N SER A 69 13.03 6.19 6.93
CA SER A 69 13.83 6.61 5.78
C SER A 69 12.98 6.54 4.51
N GLU A 70 13.28 7.36 3.51
CA GLU A 70 12.58 7.34 2.23
C GLU A 70 12.66 5.94 1.60
N GLU A 71 13.82 5.29 1.70
CA GLU A 71 14.05 3.92 1.24
C GLU A 71 13.12 2.91 1.92
N ASP A 72 13.01 2.93 3.26
CA ASP A 72 12.08 2.04 3.99
C ASP A 72 10.62 2.36 3.63
N GLY A 73 10.31 3.64 3.38
CA GLY A 73 9.02 4.10 2.91
C GLY A 73 8.66 3.57 1.53
N ILE A 74 9.62 3.50 0.61
CA ILE A 74 9.47 2.91 -0.72
C ILE A 74 9.26 1.40 -0.58
N LYS A 75 10.11 0.71 0.19
CA LYS A 75 10.02 -0.74 0.40
C LYS A 75 8.65 -1.19 0.90
N ILE A 76 8.12 -0.53 1.93
CA ILE A 76 6.80 -0.92 2.46
C ILE A 76 5.66 -0.65 1.48
N ARG A 77 5.69 0.46 0.75
CA ARG A 77 4.66 0.77 -0.26
C ARG A 77 4.73 -0.20 -1.44
N ASN A 78 5.95 -0.55 -1.86
CA ASN A 78 6.17 -1.58 -2.87
C ASN A 78 5.62 -2.94 -2.41
N ALA A 79 5.90 -3.34 -1.16
CA ALA A 79 5.37 -4.57 -0.60
C ALA A 79 3.83 -4.57 -0.58
N LEU A 80 3.19 -3.46 -0.17
CA LEU A 80 1.74 -3.36 -0.15
C LEU A 80 1.13 -3.44 -1.55
N ALA A 81 1.73 -2.78 -2.55
CA ALA A 81 1.30 -2.89 -3.95
C ALA A 81 1.41 -4.33 -4.46
N ASN A 82 2.53 -5.00 -4.19
CA ASN A 82 2.75 -6.39 -4.57
C ASN A 82 1.74 -7.33 -3.87
N ILE A 83 1.45 -7.10 -2.57
CA ILE A 83 0.42 -7.87 -1.87
C ILE A 83 -0.93 -7.74 -2.58
N VAL A 84 -1.35 -6.53 -2.93
CA VAL A 84 -2.62 -6.32 -3.65
C VAL A 84 -2.61 -7.03 -5.01
N ALA A 85 -1.52 -6.92 -5.78
CA ALA A 85 -1.38 -7.57 -7.07
C ALA A 85 -1.42 -9.10 -6.98
N GLU A 86 -0.68 -9.67 -6.03
CA GLU A 86 -0.62 -11.13 -5.84
C GLU A 86 -1.93 -11.69 -5.26
N MET A 87 -2.60 -10.94 -4.38
CA MET A 87 -3.93 -11.29 -3.87
C MET A 87 -4.94 -11.38 -5.01
N SER A 88 -4.92 -10.43 -5.94
CA SER A 88 -5.81 -10.46 -7.12
C SER A 88 -5.61 -11.71 -7.97
N LYS A 89 -4.37 -12.19 -8.15
CA LYS A 89 -4.07 -13.43 -8.90
C LYS A 89 -4.67 -14.70 -8.28
N ILE A 90 -4.92 -14.68 -6.98
CA ILE A 90 -5.58 -15.79 -6.25
C ILE A 90 -7.04 -15.48 -5.92
N ASN A 91 -7.67 -14.60 -6.70
CA ASN A 91 -9.06 -14.19 -6.62
C ASN A 91 -9.47 -13.48 -5.31
N TRP A 92 -8.53 -12.80 -4.66
CA TRP A 92 -8.80 -11.90 -3.56
C TRP A 92 -8.73 -10.46 -4.06
N GLU A 93 -9.85 -9.79 -4.09
CA GLU A 93 -9.96 -8.40 -4.56
C GLU A 93 -10.05 -7.43 -3.37
N VAL A 94 -9.53 -6.23 -3.54
CA VAL A 94 -9.73 -5.15 -2.56
C VAL A 94 -11.18 -4.72 -2.64
N ASP A 95 -11.90 -4.88 -1.54
CA ASP A 95 -13.29 -4.43 -1.41
C ASP A 95 -13.31 -2.93 -1.06
N PHE A 96 -12.61 -2.57 0.00
CA PHE A 96 -12.40 -1.17 0.37
C PHE A 96 -11.16 -1.02 1.26
N SER A 97 -10.67 0.22 1.36
CA SER A 97 -9.67 0.59 2.35
C SER A 97 -10.20 1.73 3.21
N THR A 98 -9.84 1.73 4.48
CA THR A 98 -10.27 2.77 5.42
C THR A 98 -9.17 3.08 6.42
N ASP A 99 -9.18 4.31 6.91
CA ASP A 99 -8.40 4.71 8.07
C ASP A 99 -9.31 4.68 9.31
N ILE A 100 -9.13 3.66 10.14
CA ILE A 100 -9.96 3.41 11.32
C ILE A 100 -9.60 4.33 12.49
N GLY A 101 -8.53 5.14 12.36
CA GLY A 101 -8.02 5.97 13.45
C GLY A 101 -8.06 7.47 13.16
N ARG A 102 -8.40 8.26 14.18
CA ARG A 102 -8.34 9.74 14.13
C ARG A 102 -6.98 10.32 13.70
N HIS A 103 -5.95 9.50 13.57
CA HIS A 103 -4.56 9.92 13.33
C HIS A 103 -3.90 9.25 12.12
N LEU A 104 -4.65 8.69 11.16
CA LEU A 104 -4.14 8.08 9.92
C LEU A 104 -3.06 6.99 10.14
N THR A 105 -2.96 6.42 11.34
CA THR A 105 -1.98 5.39 11.70
C THR A 105 -2.57 3.98 11.68
N ASN A 106 -3.85 3.86 11.35
CA ASN A 106 -4.61 2.62 11.43
C ASN A 106 -5.24 2.26 10.08
N SER A 107 -4.50 2.36 8.99
CA SER A 107 -4.99 1.96 7.68
C SER A 107 -5.33 0.48 7.66
N CYS A 108 -6.47 0.16 7.11
CA CYS A 108 -6.94 -1.20 6.92
C CYS A 108 -7.35 -1.41 5.47
N ILE A 109 -6.90 -2.51 4.88
CA ILE A 109 -7.33 -2.94 3.55
C ILE A 109 -8.14 -4.21 3.75
N PHE A 110 -9.38 -4.18 3.28
CA PHE A 110 -10.28 -5.33 3.29
C PHE A 110 -10.27 -6.01 1.94
N PHE A 111 -10.15 -7.33 1.96
CA PHE A 111 -10.18 -8.17 0.78
C PHE A 111 -11.36 -9.12 0.85
N THR A 112 -11.99 -9.34 -0.29
CA THR A 112 -13.05 -10.31 -0.49
C THR A 112 -12.60 -11.34 -1.52
N GLN A 113 -12.83 -12.62 -1.22
CA GLN A 113 -12.56 -13.69 -2.17
C GLN A 113 -13.65 -13.74 -3.23
N ASN A 114 -13.28 -13.53 -4.47
CA ASN A 114 -14.18 -13.68 -5.61
C ASN A 114 -14.27 -15.17 -5.99
N LEU A 115 -15.47 -15.74 -5.85
CA LEU A 115 -15.73 -17.14 -6.17
C LEU A 115 -15.90 -17.36 -7.69
N ASN A 116 -16.11 -16.29 -8.46
CA ASN A 116 -16.21 -16.31 -9.92
C ASN A 116 -15.05 -15.51 -10.51
N PRO A 117 -13.86 -16.10 -10.63
CA PRO A 117 -12.68 -15.37 -11.09
C PRO A 117 -12.89 -14.82 -12.51
N LYS A 118 -12.51 -13.58 -12.72
CA LYS A 118 -12.43 -13.01 -14.07
C LYS A 118 -11.17 -13.58 -14.74
N GLU A 119 -11.28 -13.97 -16.00
CA GLU A 119 -10.14 -14.51 -16.77
C GLU A 119 -8.96 -13.55 -16.91
N ASP A 120 -9.15 -12.24 -16.71
CA ASP A 120 -8.15 -11.17 -16.88
C ASP A 120 -7.77 -10.45 -15.58
N ALA A 121 -7.61 -11.16 -14.47
CA ALA A 121 -7.22 -10.56 -13.17
C ALA A 121 -5.74 -10.05 -13.09
N SER A 122 -5.06 -9.87 -14.23
CA SER A 122 -3.64 -9.44 -14.27
C SER A 122 -3.47 -7.93 -14.34
N GLY A 123 -4.20 -7.17 -13.54
CA GLY A 123 -4.04 -5.72 -13.47
C GLY A 123 -2.67 -5.32 -12.90
N ASN A 124 -1.98 -4.40 -13.56
CA ASN A 124 -0.79 -3.77 -13.01
C ASN A 124 -1.19 -2.89 -11.81
N VAL A 125 -0.62 -3.17 -10.65
CA VAL A 125 -0.82 -2.36 -9.44
C VAL A 125 0.41 -1.50 -9.23
N PHE A 126 0.20 -0.20 -9.11
CA PHE A 126 1.25 0.75 -8.77
C PHE A 126 0.82 1.61 -7.57
N THR A 127 1.78 2.28 -6.95
CA THR A 127 1.51 3.18 -5.83
C THR A 127 1.78 4.63 -6.21
N PHE A 128 0.78 5.48 -5.97
CA PHE A 128 0.93 6.93 -5.90
C PHE A 128 0.79 7.34 -4.44
N ALA A 129 1.86 7.85 -3.83
CA ALA A 129 1.87 8.13 -2.40
C ALA A 129 2.38 9.53 -2.08
N PRO A 130 1.63 10.34 -1.31
CA PRO A 130 2.14 11.57 -0.72
C PRO A 130 3.39 11.30 0.14
N SER A 131 4.39 12.17 0.01
CA SER A 131 5.63 12.13 0.79
C SER A 131 6.00 13.54 1.25
N GLY A 132 5.97 13.76 2.55
CA GLY A 132 6.12 15.10 3.10
C GLY A 132 4.96 16.01 2.74
N THR A 133 5.21 17.29 2.52
CA THR A 133 4.20 18.32 2.26
C THR A 133 4.03 18.65 0.77
N SER A 134 5.08 18.44 -0.03
CA SER A 134 5.15 18.87 -1.43
C SER A 134 5.71 17.79 -2.36
N LYS A 135 5.81 16.55 -1.92
CA LYS A 135 6.37 15.46 -2.72
C LYS A 135 5.36 14.34 -2.91
N ALA A 136 5.47 13.62 -4.03
CA ALA A 136 4.79 12.36 -4.25
C ALA A 136 5.79 11.31 -4.74
N LEU A 137 5.53 10.06 -4.36
CA LEU A 137 6.26 8.89 -4.84
C LEU A 137 5.39 8.12 -5.83
N LEU A 138 5.95 7.77 -6.95
CA LEU A 138 5.42 6.83 -7.93
C LEU A 138 6.23 5.54 -7.80
N ILE A 139 5.60 4.42 -7.47
CA ILE A 139 6.28 3.15 -7.20
C ILE A 139 5.64 2.05 -8.04
N ASN A 140 6.46 1.27 -8.74
CA ASN A 140 6.03 0.20 -9.66
C ASN A 140 5.12 0.69 -10.79
N VAL A 141 5.29 1.91 -11.25
CA VAL A 141 4.49 2.42 -12.38
C VAL A 141 4.98 1.72 -13.65
N PRO A 142 4.08 1.13 -14.44
CA PRO A 142 4.43 0.53 -15.71
C PRO A 142 5.05 1.54 -16.69
N ASP A 143 5.96 1.05 -17.53
CA ASP A 143 6.59 1.87 -18.56
C ASP A 143 5.53 2.56 -19.44
N GLY A 144 5.75 3.84 -19.74
CA GLY A 144 4.83 4.66 -20.53
C GLY A 144 3.65 5.28 -19.75
N ILE A 145 3.26 4.73 -18.60
CA ILE A 145 2.19 5.31 -17.76
C ILE A 145 2.73 6.44 -16.88
N GLU A 146 3.98 6.38 -16.45
CA GLU A 146 4.59 7.42 -15.60
C GLU A 146 4.47 8.82 -16.25
N ASN A 147 4.81 8.93 -17.53
CA ASN A 147 4.71 10.20 -18.27
C ASN A 147 3.26 10.69 -18.34
N GLN A 148 2.30 9.80 -18.55
CA GLN A 148 0.88 10.16 -18.60
C GLN A 148 0.39 10.70 -17.25
N ILE A 149 0.82 10.08 -16.14
CA ILE A 149 0.51 10.54 -14.79
C ILE A 149 1.14 11.94 -14.56
N VAL A 150 2.43 12.09 -14.87
CA VAL A 150 3.17 13.35 -14.73
C VAL A 150 2.51 14.45 -15.54
N ASP A 151 2.19 14.21 -16.80
CA ASP A 151 1.52 15.17 -17.69
C ASP A 151 0.11 15.52 -17.20
N GLY A 152 -0.60 14.54 -16.65
CA GLY A 152 -1.90 14.77 -16.00
C GLY A 152 -1.78 15.70 -14.80
N ILE A 153 -0.79 15.49 -13.95
CA ILE A 153 -0.54 16.32 -12.77
C ILE A 153 -0.08 17.72 -13.18
N LYS A 154 0.80 17.86 -14.19
CA LYS A 154 1.29 19.15 -14.72
C LYS A 154 0.16 20.05 -15.20
N LYS A 155 -0.98 19.50 -15.62
CA LYS A 155 -2.16 20.29 -16.02
C LYS A 155 -2.86 20.98 -14.85
N VAL A 156 -2.68 20.46 -13.64
CA VAL A 156 -3.38 20.94 -12.43
C VAL A 156 -2.46 21.70 -11.49
N ILE A 157 -1.21 21.27 -11.38
CA ILE A 157 -0.24 21.84 -10.44
C ILE A 157 1.16 21.87 -11.07
N LYS A 158 1.93 22.91 -10.75
CA LYS A 158 3.32 22.99 -11.19
C LYS A 158 4.18 21.99 -10.43
N ILE A 159 4.83 21.09 -11.16
CA ILE A 159 5.72 20.07 -10.62
C ILE A 159 7.08 20.10 -11.30
N SER A 160 8.10 19.56 -10.63
CA SER A 160 9.41 19.25 -11.24
C SER A 160 9.30 18.01 -12.15
N ASP A 161 10.29 17.81 -12.98
CA ASP A 161 10.44 16.53 -13.66
C ASP A 161 10.71 15.41 -12.63
N PRO A 162 10.23 14.18 -12.90
CA PRO A 162 10.41 13.07 -11.99
C PRO A 162 11.88 12.75 -11.76
N GLU A 163 12.28 12.65 -10.50
CA GLU A 163 13.60 12.17 -10.09
C GLU A 163 13.54 10.65 -9.85
N LYS A 164 14.33 9.88 -10.56
CA LYS A 164 14.47 8.45 -10.32
C LYS A 164 15.23 8.19 -9.02
N LEU A 165 14.59 7.48 -8.09
CA LEU A 165 15.20 7.09 -6.81
C LEU A 165 15.81 5.70 -6.90
N ASP A 166 15.16 4.80 -7.65
CA ASP A 166 15.66 3.46 -8.01
C ASP A 166 15.00 2.97 -9.30
N THR A 167 15.16 1.70 -9.63
CA THR A 167 14.57 1.10 -10.85
C THR A 167 13.04 1.05 -10.85
N LYS A 168 12.40 1.18 -9.68
CA LYS A 168 10.96 1.02 -9.49
C LYS A 168 10.29 2.22 -8.85
N ALA A 169 11.03 3.25 -8.48
CA ALA A 169 10.49 4.40 -7.77
C ALA A 169 10.98 5.73 -8.35
N SER A 170 10.06 6.66 -8.51
CA SER A 170 10.33 8.04 -8.90
C SER A 170 9.70 8.99 -7.89
N ARG A 171 10.31 10.14 -7.71
CA ARG A 171 9.84 11.24 -6.88
C ARG A 171 9.47 12.44 -7.73
N ILE A 172 8.32 13.04 -7.43
CA ILE A 172 7.85 14.28 -8.02
C ILE A 172 7.82 15.33 -6.92
N GLU A 173 8.39 16.51 -7.16
CA GLU A 173 8.24 17.67 -6.28
C GLU A 173 7.22 18.65 -6.84
N MET A 174 6.35 19.16 -5.98
CA MET A 174 5.32 20.13 -6.29
C MET A 174 5.73 21.51 -5.79
N SER A 175 5.42 22.55 -6.54
CA SER A 175 5.80 23.95 -6.22
C SER A 175 5.07 24.54 -5.00
N SER A 176 4.09 23.82 -4.43
CA SER A 176 3.29 24.25 -3.29
C SER A 176 3.09 23.11 -2.30
N PHE A 177 2.59 23.41 -1.09
CA PHE A 177 2.21 22.43 -0.07
C PHE A 177 0.95 21.67 -0.48
N ALA A 178 1.05 20.88 -1.57
CA ALA A 178 -0.09 20.23 -2.22
C ALA A 178 -0.88 19.27 -1.30
N TRP A 179 -0.22 18.74 -0.26
CA TRP A 179 -0.84 17.81 0.70
C TRP A 179 -1.20 18.47 2.04
N TYR A 180 -1.03 19.80 2.15
CA TYR A 180 -1.34 20.50 3.37
C TYR A 180 -2.64 21.28 3.19
N SER A 181 -3.76 20.70 3.60
CA SER A 181 -4.99 21.46 3.78
C SER A 181 -5.00 22.04 5.19
N THR A 182 -4.81 23.32 5.33
CA THR A 182 -5.20 24.07 6.52
C THR A 182 -6.71 24.29 6.41
N GLY A 183 -7.52 23.37 6.94
CA GLY A 183 -8.98 23.51 7.00
C GLY A 183 -9.69 23.54 5.65
N ASP A 184 -10.72 22.73 5.50
CA ASP A 184 -11.81 22.73 4.51
C ASP A 184 -11.53 22.71 2.99
N SER A 185 -10.29 22.67 2.54
CA SER A 185 -9.96 22.55 1.11
C SER A 185 -9.34 21.20 0.80
N ALA A 186 -10.06 20.12 1.08
CA ALA A 186 -9.73 18.85 0.46
C ALA A 186 -9.99 18.98 -1.04
N ILE A 187 -8.92 18.96 -1.88
CA ILE A 187 -9.07 18.77 -3.32
C ILE A 187 -9.60 17.36 -3.50
N SER A 188 -10.92 17.25 -3.61
CA SER A 188 -11.58 16.04 -4.04
C SER A 188 -11.31 15.89 -5.53
N ILE A 189 -10.36 15.05 -5.90
CA ILE A 189 -10.22 14.57 -7.27
C ILE A 189 -11.40 13.61 -7.49
N ARG A 190 -12.43 14.08 -8.17
CA ARG A 190 -13.54 13.26 -8.68
C ARG A 190 -13.15 12.62 -9.99
#